data_825249dedcbf92a01646354ea51340c6
#
_entry.id   825249dedcbf92a01646354ea51340c6
#
_cell.length_a   1.000
_cell.length_b   1.000
_cell.length_c   1.000
_cell.angle_alpha   90.00
_cell.angle_beta   90.00
_cell.angle_gamma   90.00
#
_symmetry.space_group_name_H-M   'P 1'
#
loop_
_entity.id
_entity.type
_entity.pdbx_description
1 polymer ?
#
loop_
_entity_poly.entity_id
_entity_poly.type
_entity_poly.pdbx_seq_one_letter_code
_entity_poly.pdbx_strand_id
1 'polypeptide(L)'
;MKKLSQSEQKSLVARFAIDTLIEQKKIFSGMKIGLGTGSTAMPAVQRLAERIADGTLKDIKAVVTSFQTANACEEFGIPVYSLNDKAIGGKLDLAIDGADEIAPDKSVIKGGGAALLREKIVEYNAKTFVVIGDSSKAVQSLGTKFPLPVEIIADARVPVQKAIEKLGGKCVLREGVKKAGPVITDNGNQILDVLWEKPVDPKAMEKKLNEIVGVVENGFFTKNRPIVFVATQDGRVRSL
;
A
#
# COMPACT_ATOMS: atom_id res chain seq x y z
N MET A 1 10.52 3.54 -30.17
CA MET A 1 9.36 3.91 -29.35
C MET A 1 9.83 4.74 -28.17
N LYS A 2 9.13 5.82 -27.82
CA LYS A 2 9.44 6.63 -26.63
C LYS A 2 9.22 5.78 -25.37
N LYS A 3 10.18 5.76 -24.45
CA LYS A 3 10.03 5.08 -23.17
C LYS A 3 9.06 5.87 -22.27
N LEU A 4 8.14 5.17 -21.61
CA LEU A 4 7.24 5.79 -20.64
C LEU A 4 8.00 6.24 -19.40
N SER A 5 7.69 7.44 -18.92
CA SER A 5 8.10 7.94 -17.60
C SER A 5 7.47 7.10 -16.49
N GLN A 6 7.99 7.22 -15.27
CA GLN A 6 7.41 6.53 -14.11
C GLN A 6 5.96 6.95 -13.86
N SER A 7 5.62 8.22 -14.03
CA SER A 7 4.25 8.70 -13.89
C SER A 7 3.31 8.10 -14.94
N GLU A 8 3.74 8.05 -16.20
CA GLU A 8 2.97 7.41 -17.28
C GLU A 8 2.77 5.91 -17.02
N GLN A 9 3.79 5.19 -16.51
CA GLN A 9 3.67 3.78 -16.12
C GLN A 9 2.64 3.57 -15.00
N LYS A 10 2.66 4.43 -13.95
CA LYS A 10 1.69 4.38 -12.84
C LYS A 10 0.26 4.59 -13.33
N SER A 11 0.05 5.58 -14.18
CA SER A 11 -1.28 5.85 -14.77
C SER A 11 -1.76 4.69 -15.64
N LEU A 12 -0.86 4.14 -16.46
CA LEU A 12 -1.15 3.00 -17.34
C LEU A 12 -1.56 1.76 -16.53
N VAL A 13 -0.76 1.36 -15.53
CA VAL A 13 -1.04 0.15 -14.74
C VAL A 13 -2.32 0.27 -13.93
N ALA A 14 -2.60 1.45 -13.39
CA ALA A 14 -3.79 1.72 -12.60
C ALA A 14 -5.07 1.58 -13.44
N ARG A 15 -5.13 2.21 -14.61
CA ARG A 15 -6.26 2.10 -15.54
C ARG A 15 -6.42 0.67 -16.06
N PHE A 16 -5.35 0.05 -16.48
CA PHE A 16 -5.35 -1.34 -16.95
C PHE A 16 -5.87 -2.30 -15.89
N ALA A 17 -5.40 -2.17 -14.63
CA ALA A 17 -5.81 -3.05 -13.55
C ALA A 17 -7.32 -2.92 -13.26
N ILE A 18 -7.84 -1.71 -13.13
CA ILE A 18 -9.28 -1.48 -12.89
C ILE A 18 -10.10 -2.09 -14.02
N ASP A 19 -9.79 -1.77 -15.28
CA ASP A 19 -10.55 -2.24 -16.43
C ASP A 19 -10.50 -3.77 -16.56
N THR A 20 -9.32 -4.36 -16.42
CA THR A 20 -9.15 -5.83 -16.45
C THR A 20 -9.92 -6.53 -15.32
N LEU A 21 -9.90 -5.96 -14.11
CA LEU A 21 -10.62 -6.55 -12.97
C LEU A 21 -12.14 -6.44 -13.13
N ILE A 22 -12.65 -5.41 -13.79
CA ILE A 22 -14.06 -5.29 -14.16
C ILE A 22 -14.42 -6.35 -15.21
N GLU A 23 -13.66 -6.47 -16.28
CA GLU A 23 -13.86 -7.48 -17.33
C GLU A 23 -13.86 -8.92 -16.75
N GLN A 24 -12.97 -9.19 -15.80
CA GLN A 24 -12.89 -10.46 -15.09
C GLN A 24 -13.96 -10.64 -14.00
N LYS A 25 -14.87 -9.70 -13.83
CA LYS A 25 -15.90 -9.68 -12.77
C LYS A 25 -15.34 -9.80 -11.35
N LYS A 26 -14.10 -9.34 -11.14
CA LYS A 26 -13.49 -9.21 -9.82
C LYS A 26 -13.79 -7.87 -9.18
N ILE A 27 -14.08 -6.85 -10.00
CA ILE A 27 -14.72 -5.59 -9.58
C ILE A 27 -16.13 -5.59 -10.18
N PHE A 28 -17.14 -5.39 -9.34
CA PHE A 28 -18.56 -5.49 -9.70
C PHE A 28 -19.42 -4.54 -8.86
N SER A 29 -20.61 -4.21 -9.34
CA SER A 29 -21.54 -3.33 -8.63
C SER A 29 -21.98 -3.92 -7.28
N GLY A 30 -22.05 -3.08 -6.26
CA GLY A 30 -22.41 -3.46 -4.89
C GLY A 30 -21.25 -3.96 -4.04
N MET A 31 -20.03 -4.10 -4.59
CA MET A 31 -18.87 -4.63 -3.85
C MET A 31 -18.35 -3.67 -2.79
N LYS A 32 -17.63 -4.25 -1.83
CA LYS A 32 -16.85 -3.56 -0.80
C LYS A 32 -15.38 -3.56 -1.21
N ILE A 33 -14.83 -2.37 -1.50
CA ILE A 33 -13.49 -2.22 -2.04
C ILE A 33 -12.58 -1.42 -1.10
N GLY A 34 -11.38 -1.92 -0.87
CA GLY A 34 -10.29 -1.20 -0.21
C GLY A 34 -9.50 -0.37 -1.23
N LEU A 35 -9.29 0.91 -0.95
CA LEU A 35 -8.55 1.83 -1.82
C LEU A 35 -7.30 2.33 -1.11
N GLY A 36 -6.16 2.08 -1.75
CA GLY A 36 -4.83 2.38 -1.27
C GLY A 36 -4.43 3.85 -1.35
N THR A 37 -3.17 4.11 -1.05
CA THR A 37 -2.59 5.46 -0.89
C THR A 37 -1.44 5.70 -1.86
N GLY A 38 -1.21 6.97 -2.21
CA GLY A 38 -0.02 7.43 -2.92
C GLY A 38 -0.16 7.47 -4.44
N SER A 39 0.95 7.86 -5.09
CA SER A 39 0.96 8.25 -6.50
C SER A 39 0.62 7.13 -7.50
N THR A 40 0.63 5.87 -7.09
CA THR A 40 0.20 4.74 -7.93
C THR A 40 -1.27 4.39 -7.70
N ALA A 41 -1.75 4.49 -6.45
CA ALA A 41 -3.13 4.20 -6.09
C ALA A 41 -4.10 5.29 -6.58
N MET A 42 -3.71 6.56 -6.54
CA MET A 42 -4.60 7.67 -6.94
C MET A 42 -5.14 7.55 -8.38
N PRO A 43 -4.35 7.21 -9.42
CA PRO A 43 -4.90 6.95 -10.74
C PRO A 43 -5.90 5.77 -10.79
N ALA A 44 -5.78 4.77 -9.89
CA ALA A 44 -6.76 3.69 -9.81
C ALA A 44 -8.07 4.16 -9.16
N VAL A 45 -7.99 4.99 -8.11
CA VAL A 45 -9.16 5.64 -7.50
C VAL A 45 -9.90 6.49 -8.53
N GLN A 46 -9.18 7.31 -9.30
CA GLN A 46 -9.74 8.11 -10.38
C GLN A 46 -10.39 7.24 -11.45
N ARG A 47 -9.74 6.14 -11.87
CA ARG A 47 -10.33 5.25 -12.87
C ARG A 47 -11.58 4.55 -12.37
N LEU A 48 -11.62 4.16 -11.09
CA LEU A 48 -12.81 3.60 -10.47
C LEU A 48 -13.97 4.63 -10.48
N ALA A 49 -13.67 5.88 -10.14
CA ALA A 49 -14.65 6.97 -10.21
C ALA A 49 -15.23 7.18 -11.63
N GLU A 50 -14.36 7.14 -12.65
CA GLU A 50 -14.81 7.20 -14.05
C GLU A 50 -15.80 6.06 -14.38
N ARG A 51 -15.56 4.84 -13.87
CA ARG A 51 -16.44 3.69 -14.09
C ARG A 51 -17.73 3.71 -13.28
N ILE A 52 -17.74 4.45 -12.19
CA ILE A 52 -18.97 4.77 -11.44
C ILE A 52 -19.76 5.84 -12.19
N ALA A 53 -19.11 6.91 -12.65
CA ALA A 53 -19.75 8.03 -13.34
C ALA A 53 -20.37 7.62 -14.71
N ASP A 54 -19.72 6.70 -15.45
CA ASP A 54 -20.26 6.20 -16.73
C ASP A 54 -21.34 5.10 -16.54
N GLY A 55 -21.67 4.74 -15.30
CA GLY A 55 -22.71 3.75 -14.97
C GLY A 55 -22.29 2.29 -15.10
N THR A 56 -21.01 2.00 -15.42
CA THR A 56 -20.45 0.64 -15.47
C THR A 56 -20.51 -0.01 -14.11
N LEU A 57 -20.23 0.76 -13.03
CA LEU A 57 -20.29 0.31 -11.64
C LEU A 57 -21.33 1.14 -10.87
N LYS A 58 -22.05 0.47 -9.95
CA LYS A 58 -23.04 1.10 -9.05
C LYS A 58 -22.85 0.57 -7.62
N ASP A 59 -23.28 1.37 -6.64
CA ASP A 59 -23.37 0.98 -5.24
C ASP A 59 -22.04 0.50 -4.64
N ILE A 60 -20.92 1.04 -5.10
CA ILE A 60 -19.58 0.74 -4.57
C ILE A 60 -19.47 1.29 -3.14
N LYS A 61 -18.93 0.48 -2.23
CA LYS A 61 -18.63 0.86 -0.85
C LYS A 61 -17.13 0.84 -0.64
N ALA A 62 -16.51 2.02 -0.56
CA ALA A 62 -15.06 2.13 -0.41
C ALA A 62 -14.64 2.21 1.05
N VAL A 63 -13.54 1.53 1.40
CA VAL A 63 -12.79 1.74 2.64
C VAL A 63 -11.40 2.20 2.26
N VAL A 64 -10.90 3.27 2.86
CA VAL A 64 -9.66 3.94 2.44
C VAL A 64 -8.54 3.77 3.46
N THR A 65 -7.30 3.85 2.97
CA THR A 65 -6.11 3.61 3.79
C THR A 65 -5.47 4.90 4.33
N SER A 66 -5.95 6.08 3.91
CA SER A 66 -5.41 7.38 4.36
C SER A 66 -6.40 8.52 4.16
N PHE A 67 -6.10 9.67 4.79
CA PHE A 67 -6.81 10.93 4.53
C PHE A 67 -6.62 11.41 3.09
N GLN A 68 -5.46 11.17 2.46
CA GLN A 68 -5.28 11.48 1.04
C GLN A 68 -6.34 10.80 0.19
N THR A 69 -6.56 9.51 0.41
CA THR A 69 -7.53 8.73 -0.37
C THR A 69 -8.97 9.09 -0.01
N ALA A 70 -9.23 9.42 1.28
CA ALA A 70 -10.55 9.90 1.70
C ALA A 70 -10.95 11.19 0.96
N ASN A 71 -10.04 12.17 0.93
CA ASN A 71 -10.28 13.44 0.22
C ASN A 71 -10.48 13.23 -1.29
N ALA A 72 -9.68 12.36 -1.91
CA ALA A 72 -9.86 12.04 -3.34
C ALA A 72 -11.21 11.35 -3.61
N CYS A 73 -11.65 10.46 -2.73
CA CYS A 73 -12.97 9.83 -2.85
C CYS A 73 -14.09 10.86 -2.72
N GLU A 74 -13.97 11.82 -1.80
CA GLU A 74 -14.93 12.93 -1.65
C GLU A 74 -15.02 13.77 -2.93
N GLU A 75 -13.88 14.19 -3.49
CA GLU A 75 -13.82 14.93 -4.75
C GLU A 75 -14.45 14.16 -5.92
N PHE A 76 -14.26 12.84 -5.96
CA PHE A 76 -14.77 11.98 -7.03
C PHE A 76 -16.18 11.43 -6.78
N GLY A 77 -16.79 11.74 -5.64
CA GLY A 77 -18.14 11.26 -5.29
C GLY A 77 -18.22 9.77 -5.00
N ILE A 78 -17.11 9.14 -4.55
CA ILE A 78 -17.08 7.74 -4.13
C ILE A 78 -17.45 7.65 -2.65
N PRO A 79 -18.53 6.94 -2.25
CA PRO A 79 -18.91 6.82 -0.84
C PRO A 79 -17.85 6.07 -0.03
N VAL A 80 -17.37 6.70 1.05
CA VAL A 80 -16.37 6.13 1.98
C VAL A 80 -17.06 5.65 3.25
N TYR A 81 -16.67 4.45 3.69
CA TYR A 81 -17.17 3.79 4.89
C TYR A 81 -16.00 3.43 5.82
N SER A 82 -16.29 3.33 7.10
CA SER A 82 -15.38 2.67 8.04
C SER A 82 -15.42 1.15 7.85
N LEU A 83 -14.29 0.48 8.08
CA LEU A 83 -14.26 -0.99 8.13
C LEU A 83 -15.22 -1.54 9.21
N ASN A 84 -15.50 -0.74 10.23
CA ASN A 84 -16.42 -1.07 11.35
C ASN A 84 -17.91 -0.84 11.02
N ASP A 85 -18.24 -0.19 9.91
CA ASP A 85 -19.63 0.03 9.54
C ASP A 85 -20.36 -1.29 9.30
N LYS A 86 -21.63 -1.36 9.72
CA LYS A 86 -22.49 -2.54 9.50
C LYS A 86 -22.57 -2.92 8.03
N ALA A 87 -22.56 -1.92 7.12
CA ALA A 87 -22.58 -2.14 5.68
C ALA A 87 -21.31 -2.82 5.15
N ILE A 88 -20.20 -2.71 5.87
CA ILE A 88 -18.90 -3.32 5.55
C ILE A 88 -18.71 -4.62 6.35
N GLY A 89 -18.93 -4.60 7.66
CA GLY A 89 -18.87 -5.79 8.51
C GLY A 89 -17.44 -6.36 8.63
N GLY A 90 -16.42 -5.51 8.62
CA GLY A 90 -15.03 -5.87 8.83
C GLY A 90 -14.37 -6.66 7.69
N LYS A 91 -15.04 -6.83 6.53
CA LYS A 91 -14.51 -7.63 5.40
C LYS A 91 -14.75 -6.92 4.06
N LEU A 92 -13.77 -7.03 3.17
CA LEU A 92 -13.79 -6.45 1.84
C LEU A 92 -13.72 -7.56 0.78
N ASP A 93 -14.29 -7.29 -0.40
CA ASP A 93 -14.22 -8.21 -1.52
C ASP A 93 -12.85 -8.11 -2.20
N LEU A 94 -12.33 -6.89 -2.35
CA LEU A 94 -11.03 -6.62 -2.96
C LEU A 94 -10.40 -5.38 -2.32
N ALA A 95 -9.07 -5.36 -2.22
CA ALA A 95 -8.29 -4.15 -1.99
C ALA A 95 -7.28 -3.96 -3.10
N ILE A 96 -7.07 -2.72 -3.55
CA ILE A 96 -6.09 -2.35 -4.58
C ILE A 96 -5.20 -1.25 -4.07
N ASP A 97 -3.88 -1.43 -4.19
CA ASP A 97 -2.90 -0.44 -3.74
C ASP A 97 -1.58 -0.53 -4.51
N GLY A 98 -0.71 0.45 -4.29
CA GLY A 98 0.68 0.44 -4.72
C GLY A 98 1.59 -0.36 -3.78
N ALA A 99 2.86 -0.48 -4.17
CA ALA A 99 3.93 -1.00 -3.32
C ALA A 99 5.24 -0.25 -3.55
N ASP A 100 6.10 -0.25 -2.53
CA ASP A 100 7.45 0.34 -2.62
C ASP A 100 8.44 -0.66 -3.20
N GLU A 101 8.32 -1.95 -2.86
CA GLU A 101 9.03 -3.07 -3.48
C GLU A 101 8.11 -4.28 -3.65
N ILE A 102 8.35 -5.06 -4.71
CA ILE A 102 7.62 -6.29 -5.06
C ILE A 102 8.62 -7.40 -5.31
N ALA A 103 8.63 -8.45 -4.48
CA ALA A 103 9.49 -9.62 -4.61
C ALA A 103 8.88 -10.69 -5.54
N PRO A 104 9.68 -11.66 -6.03
CA PRO A 104 9.20 -12.73 -6.91
C PRO A 104 8.12 -13.64 -6.30
N ASP A 105 8.12 -13.82 -4.99
CA ASP A 105 7.10 -14.56 -4.24
C ASP A 105 5.82 -13.75 -3.98
N LYS A 106 5.77 -12.51 -4.50
CA LYS A 106 4.68 -11.53 -4.34
C LYS A 106 4.55 -10.94 -2.93
N SER A 107 5.51 -11.17 -2.04
CA SER A 107 5.66 -10.36 -0.85
C SER A 107 6.04 -8.93 -1.24
N VAL A 108 5.58 -7.94 -0.47
CA VAL A 108 5.83 -6.54 -0.80
C VAL A 108 6.31 -5.74 0.41
N ILE A 109 7.00 -4.62 0.14
CA ILE A 109 7.18 -3.53 1.10
C ILE A 109 6.23 -2.41 0.73
N LYS A 110 5.57 -1.86 1.76
CA LYS A 110 4.68 -0.70 1.68
C LYS A 110 4.99 0.28 2.81
N GLY A 111 4.35 1.45 2.76
CA GLY A 111 4.48 2.47 3.81
C GLY A 111 5.41 3.63 3.45
N GLY A 112 5.84 3.76 2.21
CA GLY A 112 6.56 4.95 1.72
C GLY A 112 5.76 6.24 1.96
N GLY A 113 4.42 6.17 1.89
CA GLY A 113 3.50 7.26 2.21
C GLY A 113 3.11 7.37 3.69
N ALA A 114 3.75 6.63 4.61
CA ALA A 114 3.43 6.58 6.05
C ALA A 114 2.00 6.12 6.38
N ALA A 115 1.38 5.29 5.53
CA ALA A 115 0.01 4.79 5.69
C ALA A 115 -0.05 3.27 6.01
N LEU A 116 1.10 2.62 6.21
CA LEU A 116 1.28 1.15 6.26
C LEU A 116 0.34 0.42 7.23
N LEU A 117 0.02 1.00 8.39
CA LEU A 117 -0.89 0.36 9.34
C LEU A 117 -2.31 0.25 8.76
N ARG A 118 -2.85 1.36 8.25
CA ARG A 118 -4.19 1.38 7.64
C ARG A 118 -4.22 0.54 6.36
N GLU A 119 -3.16 0.59 5.56
CA GLU A 119 -2.99 -0.27 4.38
C GLU A 119 -3.09 -1.74 4.78
N LYS A 120 -2.34 -2.18 5.80
CA LYS A 120 -2.35 -3.58 6.26
C LYS A 120 -3.70 -3.99 6.84
N ILE A 121 -4.36 -3.12 7.60
CA ILE A 121 -5.72 -3.37 8.11
C ILE A 121 -6.70 -3.61 6.95
N VAL A 122 -6.67 -2.78 5.93
CA VAL A 122 -7.59 -2.88 4.78
C VAL A 122 -7.27 -4.12 3.94
N GLU A 123 -6.01 -4.31 3.57
CA GLU A 123 -5.57 -5.35 2.65
C GLU A 123 -5.67 -6.75 3.26
N TYR A 124 -5.35 -6.91 4.55
CA TYR A 124 -5.46 -8.21 5.23
C TYR A 124 -6.90 -8.61 5.57
N ASN A 125 -7.85 -7.69 5.44
CA ASN A 125 -9.28 -7.95 5.56
C ASN A 125 -10.01 -8.03 4.21
N ALA A 126 -9.28 -7.98 3.09
CA ALA A 126 -9.81 -8.18 1.75
C ALA A 126 -9.65 -9.65 1.31
N LYS A 127 -10.68 -10.20 0.62
CA LYS A 127 -10.61 -11.54 0.02
C LYS A 127 -9.57 -11.61 -1.09
N THR A 128 -9.46 -10.52 -1.87
CA THR A 128 -8.48 -10.38 -2.95
C THR A 128 -7.66 -9.14 -2.70
N PHE A 129 -6.34 -9.28 -2.66
CA PHE A 129 -5.43 -8.16 -2.63
C PHE A 129 -4.79 -7.98 -4.01
N VAL A 130 -4.78 -6.74 -4.51
CA VAL A 130 -4.21 -6.37 -5.81
C VAL A 130 -3.13 -5.33 -5.59
N VAL A 131 -1.95 -5.59 -6.13
CA VAL A 131 -0.82 -4.66 -6.13
C VAL A 131 -0.58 -4.15 -7.54
N ILE A 132 -0.47 -2.84 -7.67
CA ILE A 132 -0.12 -2.16 -8.92
C ILE A 132 1.20 -1.40 -8.77
N GLY A 133 2.07 -1.49 -9.77
CA GLY A 133 3.37 -0.82 -9.72
C GLY A 133 3.95 -0.51 -11.08
N ASP A 134 4.94 0.38 -11.08
CA ASP A 134 5.83 0.57 -12.22
C ASP A 134 7.02 -0.41 -12.16
N SER A 135 7.76 -0.53 -13.26
CA SER A 135 8.85 -1.49 -13.38
C SER A 135 10.01 -1.31 -12.39
N SER A 136 10.14 -0.15 -11.74
CA SER A 136 11.19 0.10 -10.76
C SER A 136 10.94 -0.61 -9.42
N LYS A 137 9.68 -1.02 -9.18
CA LYS A 137 9.25 -1.63 -7.92
C LYS A 137 9.60 -3.11 -7.80
N ALA A 138 9.88 -3.79 -8.92
CA ALA A 138 10.31 -5.18 -8.91
C ALA A 138 11.74 -5.32 -8.38
N VAL A 139 11.94 -6.19 -7.39
CA VAL A 139 13.23 -6.46 -6.75
C VAL A 139 13.45 -7.97 -6.65
N GLN A 140 14.70 -8.41 -6.45
CA GLN A 140 15.01 -9.82 -6.19
C GLN A 140 14.78 -10.19 -4.71
N SER A 141 15.02 -9.24 -3.81
CA SER A 141 14.81 -9.39 -2.36
C SER A 141 14.30 -8.08 -1.79
N LEU A 142 13.36 -8.16 -0.84
CA LEU A 142 12.80 -7.00 -0.16
C LEU A 142 13.82 -6.29 0.73
N GLY A 143 13.70 -4.98 0.89
CA GLY A 143 14.56 -4.13 1.73
C GLY A 143 15.92 -3.84 1.09
N THR A 144 16.06 -4.04 -0.23
CA THR A 144 17.33 -3.83 -0.93
C THR A 144 17.43 -2.48 -1.65
N LYS A 145 16.31 -1.91 -2.05
CA LYS A 145 16.25 -0.59 -2.70
C LYS A 145 15.48 0.43 -1.88
N PHE A 146 14.54 -0.04 -1.10
CA PHE A 146 13.69 0.81 -0.27
C PHE A 146 13.82 0.40 1.20
N PRO A 147 14.04 1.36 2.14
CA PRO A 147 14.07 1.05 3.56
C PRO A 147 12.71 0.55 4.02
N LEU A 148 12.71 -0.38 4.98
CA LEU A 148 11.47 -0.87 5.58
C LEU A 148 10.89 0.19 6.52
N PRO A 149 9.67 0.71 6.29
CA PRO A 149 9.02 1.58 7.25
C PRO A 149 8.49 0.77 8.45
N VAL A 150 8.72 1.28 9.64
CA VAL A 150 8.19 0.73 10.90
C VAL A 150 7.46 1.84 11.64
N GLU A 151 6.15 1.70 11.83
CA GLU A 151 5.32 2.64 12.58
C GLU A 151 5.46 2.36 14.08
N ILE A 152 5.75 3.39 14.85
CA ILE A 152 6.07 3.29 16.27
C ILE A 152 5.34 4.36 17.10
N ILE A 153 5.02 4.02 18.34
CA ILE A 153 4.63 5.02 19.33
C ILE A 153 5.79 5.99 19.57
N ALA A 154 5.54 7.30 19.55
CA ALA A 154 6.57 8.32 19.66
C ALA A 154 7.47 8.15 20.90
N ASP A 155 6.89 7.86 22.07
CA ASP A 155 7.60 7.67 23.32
C ASP A 155 8.45 6.38 23.34
N ALA A 156 8.22 5.44 22.43
CA ALA A 156 8.97 4.20 22.30
C ALA A 156 10.14 4.28 21.31
N ARG A 157 10.42 5.45 20.72
CA ARG A 157 11.44 5.58 19.65
C ARG A 157 12.78 4.97 20.01
N VAL A 158 13.38 5.35 21.13
CA VAL A 158 14.72 4.89 21.51
C VAL A 158 14.76 3.40 21.87
N PRO A 159 13.86 2.85 22.73
CA PRO A 159 13.84 1.43 23.00
C PRO A 159 13.57 0.58 21.76
N VAL A 160 12.65 0.99 20.86
CA VAL A 160 12.38 0.28 19.60
C VAL A 160 13.60 0.30 18.69
N GLN A 161 14.25 1.46 18.51
CA GLN A 161 15.48 1.57 17.73
C GLN A 161 16.55 0.60 18.22
N LYS A 162 16.83 0.58 19.53
CA LYS A 162 17.80 -0.35 20.13
C LYS A 162 17.41 -1.82 19.93
N ALA A 163 16.13 -2.16 19.95
CA ALA A 163 15.66 -3.51 19.71
C ALA A 163 15.87 -3.93 18.25
N ILE A 164 15.57 -3.04 17.29
CA ILE A 164 15.81 -3.28 15.85
C ILE A 164 17.31 -3.37 15.54
N GLU A 165 18.14 -2.55 16.16
CA GLU A 165 19.61 -2.62 16.04
C GLU A 165 20.18 -3.98 16.49
N LYS A 166 19.62 -4.60 17.54
CA LYS A 166 19.98 -5.97 17.94
C LYS A 166 19.57 -7.02 16.91
N LEU A 167 18.59 -6.73 16.05
CA LEU A 167 18.23 -7.55 14.89
C LEU A 167 19.05 -7.22 13.64
N GLY A 168 20.10 -6.38 13.78
CA GLY A 168 21.01 -5.97 12.70
C GLY A 168 20.49 -4.85 11.81
N GLY A 169 19.36 -4.22 12.14
CA GLY A 169 18.80 -3.10 11.37
C GLY A 169 19.43 -1.76 11.75
N LYS A 170 19.60 -0.88 10.78
CA LYS A 170 19.96 0.54 10.96
C LYS A 170 18.71 1.38 10.82
N CYS A 171 18.37 2.17 11.86
CA CYS A 171 17.15 2.94 11.91
C CYS A 171 17.41 4.43 11.67
N VAL A 172 16.55 5.06 10.88
CA VAL A 172 16.49 6.50 10.71
C VAL A 172 15.07 6.98 11.01
N LEU A 173 14.91 7.97 11.89
CA LEU A 173 13.61 8.61 12.10
C LEU A 173 13.23 9.37 10.84
N ARG A 174 12.04 9.10 10.28
CA ARG A 174 11.59 9.76 9.05
C ARG A 174 11.22 11.19 9.31
N GLU A 175 11.93 12.11 8.64
CA GLU A 175 11.65 13.55 8.71
C GLU A 175 10.52 13.97 7.76
N GLY A 176 9.78 14.99 8.18
CA GLY A 176 8.73 15.59 7.36
C GLY A 176 9.29 16.44 6.22
N VAL A 177 8.72 16.34 5.03
CA VAL A 177 9.06 17.20 3.89
C VAL A 177 8.27 18.50 4.02
N LYS A 178 8.97 19.66 4.06
CA LYS A 178 8.37 20.99 4.29
C LYS A 178 7.63 21.13 5.63
N LYS A 179 7.93 20.26 6.58
CA LYS A 179 7.45 20.28 7.96
C LYS A 179 8.64 20.13 8.89
N ALA A 180 8.74 20.94 9.93
CA ALA A 180 9.78 20.77 10.97
C ALA A 180 9.48 19.51 11.81
N GLY A 181 10.52 18.69 12.05
CA GLY A 181 10.44 17.47 12.84
C GLY A 181 9.91 16.26 12.05
N PRO A 182 9.63 15.14 12.75
CA PRO A 182 9.33 13.85 12.12
C PRO A 182 7.98 13.85 11.39
N VAL A 183 7.86 12.93 10.44
CA VAL A 183 6.55 12.55 9.88
C VAL A 183 5.67 12.02 11.01
N ILE A 184 4.42 12.48 11.02
CA ILE A 184 3.37 11.94 11.89
C ILE A 184 2.37 11.25 10.97
N THR A 185 2.08 9.97 11.26
CA THR A 185 1.11 9.18 10.50
C THR A 185 -0.32 9.65 10.75
N ASP A 186 -1.26 9.25 9.90
CA ASP A 186 -2.71 9.48 10.11
C ASP A 186 -3.24 8.86 11.42
N ASN A 187 -2.42 8.08 12.12
CA ASN A 187 -2.72 7.46 13.40
C ASN A 187 -2.06 8.17 14.59
N GLY A 188 -1.31 9.27 14.34
CA GLY A 188 -0.59 10.03 15.37
C GLY A 188 0.76 9.45 15.77
N ASN A 189 1.30 8.50 15.02
CA ASN A 189 2.54 7.79 15.29
C ASN A 189 3.72 8.33 14.47
N GLN A 190 4.93 7.83 14.73
CA GLN A 190 6.16 8.14 13.98
C GLN A 190 6.58 6.94 13.12
N ILE A 191 7.48 7.18 12.17
CA ILE A 191 8.06 6.15 11.31
C ILE A 191 9.58 6.07 11.54
N LEU A 192 10.07 4.86 11.78
CA LEU A 192 11.47 4.51 11.61
C LEU A 192 11.65 3.85 10.25
N ASP A 193 12.55 4.38 9.44
CA ASP A 193 13.01 3.73 8.21
C ASP A 193 14.20 2.82 8.55
N VAL A 194 14.09 1.54 8.24
CA VAL A 194 15.05 0.51 8.64
C VAL A 194 15.73 -0.11 7.43
N LEU A 195 17.06 -0.18 7.47
CA LEU A 195 17.87 -0.85 6.46
C LEU A 195 18.70 -1.96 7.10
N TRP A 196 18.86 -3.07 6.40
CA TRP A 196 19.81 -4.15 6.73
C TRP A 196 20.93 -4.21 5.71
N GLU A 197 22.15 -4.52 6.15
CA GLU A 197 23.30 -4.69 5.25
C GLU A 197 23.15 -5.90 4.30
N LYS A 198 22.39 -6.90 4.74
CA LYS A 198 22.08 -8.11 3.96
C LYS A 198 20.58 -8.34 3.94
N PRO A 199 20.04 -8.93 2.88
CA PRO A 199 18.63 -9.30 2.83
C PRO A 199 18.24 -10.16 4.05
N VAL A 200 17.08 -9.88 4.62
CA VAL A 200 16.49 -10.66 5.72
C VAL A 200 15.34 -11.51 5.18
N ASP A 201 14.95 -12.56 5.93
CA ASP A 201 13.69 -13.25 5.64
C ASP A 201 12.51 -12.34 6.02
N PRO A 202 11.73 -11.84 5.03
CA PRO A 202 10.68 -10.86 5.29
C PRO A 202 9.60 -11.39 6.24
N LYS A 203 9.22 -12.66 6.09
CA LYS A 203 8.16 -13.29 6.89
C LYS A 203 8.56 -13.46 8.35
N ALA A 204 9.79 -13.90 8.59
CA ALA A 204 10.32 -14.02 9.95
C ALA A 204 10.53 -12.66 10.59
N MET A 205 10.99 -11.66 9.79
CA MET A 205 11.26 -10.31 10.30
C MET A 205 9.96 -9.54 10.57
N GLU A 206 8.93 -9.65 9.72
CA GLU A 206 7.59 -9.09 9.97
C GLU A 206 7.09 -9.47 11.37
N LYS A 207 7.19 -10.77 11.71
CA LYS A 207 6.77 -11.27 13.01
C LYS A 207 7.63 -10.72 14.16
N LYS A 208 8.96 -10.77 14.03
CA LYS A 208 9.89 -10.30 15.08
C LYS A 208 9.72 -8.82 15.38
N LEU A 209 9.48 -7.99 14.37
CA LEU A 209 9.25 -6.55 14.55
C LEU A 209 7.96 -6.28 15.31
N ASN A 210 6.89 -7.02 15.02
CA ASN A 210 5.60 -6.87 15.70
C ASN A 210 5.60 -7.40 17.15
N GLU A 211 6.64 -8.17 17.57
CA GLU A 211 6.84 -8.58 18.95
C GLU A 211 7.53 -7.50 19.82
N ILE A 212 8.06 -6.43 19.21
CA ILE A 212 8.75 -5.35 19.92
C ILE A 212 7.71 -4.39 20.52
N VAL A 213 7.69 -4.25 21.84
CA VAL A 213 6.79 -3.29 22.52
C VAL A 213 7.09 -1.86 22.05
N GLY A 214 6.06 -1.17 21.57
CA GLY A 214 6.16 0.17 20.99
C GLY A 214 6.18 0.20 19.46
N VAL A 215 6.38 -0.93 18.79
CA VAL A 215 6.07 -1.10 17.36
C VAL A 215 4.56 -1.22 17.22
N VAL A 216 3.99 -0.45 16.33
CA VAL A 216 2.57 -0.51 15.98
C VAL A 216 2.36 -1.44 14.80
N GLU A 217 3.14 -1.28 13.73
CA GLU A 217 3.16 -2.16 12.56
C GLU A 217 4.44 -1.92 11.74
N ASN A 218 4.74 -2.83 10.83
CA ASN A 218 5.85 -2.70 9.90
C ASN A 218 5.43 -2.90 8.44
N GLY A 219 6.26 -2.42 7.52
CA GLY A 219 5.98 -2.38 6.08
C GLY A 219 6.18 -3.68 5.32
N PHE A 220 6.53 -4.80 5.94
CA PHE A 220 6.50 -6.10 5.28
C PHE A 220 5.07 -6.61 5.17
N PHE A 221 4.65 -7.04 3.98
CA PHE A 221 3.34 -7.64 3.70
C PHE A 221 3.59 -9.01 3.10
N THR A 222 3.61 -10.04 3.96
CA THR A 222 4.00 -11.40 3.57
C THR A 222 2.87 -12.42 3.70
N LYS A 223 1.73 -12.04 4.32
CA LYS A 223 0.64 -12.96 4.63
C LYS A 223 -0.24 -13.27 3.42
N ASN A 224 -0.60 -12.26 2.64
CA ASN A 224 -1.47 -12.38 1.49
C ASN A 224 -0.64 -12.32 0.20
N ARG A 225 -0.88 -13.25 -0.73
CA ARG A 225 -0.27 -13.21 -2.06
C ARG A 225 -1.15 -12.38 -3.00
N PRO A 226 -0.75 -11.16 -3.40
CA PRO A 226 -1.56 -10.32 -4.26
C PRO A 226 -1.60 -10.83 -5.71
N ILE A 227 -2.63 -10.40 -6.43
CA ILE A 227 -2.57 -10.27 -7.89
C ILE A 227 -1.71 -9.04 -8.16
N VAL A 228 -0.66 -9.19 -8.96
CA VAL A 228 0.29 -8.11 -9.21
C VAL A 228 0.23 -7.68 -10.67
N PHE A 229 0.06 -6.39 -10.92
CA PHE A 229 0.20 -5.77 -12.23
C PHE A 229 1.37 -4.80 -12.22
N VAL A 230 2.27 -4.94 -13.20
CA VAL A 230 3.44 -4.06 -13.35
C VAL A 230 3.50 -3.49 -14.74
N ALA A 231 3.49 -2.15 -14.87
CA ALA A 231 3.74 -1.49 -16.12
C ALA A 231 5.24 -1.38 -16.41
N THR A 232 5.61 -1.58 -17.66
CA THR A 232 6.98 -1.49 -18.14
C THR A 232 7.20 -0.24 -19.01
N GLN A 233 8.45 0.17 -19.15
CA GLN A 233 8.80 1.39 -19.91
C GLN A 233 8.39 1.34 -21.39
N ASP A 234 8.20 0.15 -21.94
CA ASP A 234 7.74 -0.06 -23.32
C ASP A 234 6.22 -0.02 -23.49
N GLY A 235 5.48 0.35 -22.44
CA GLY A 235 4.02 0.51 -22.46
C GLY A 235 3.24 -0.79 -22.31
N ARG A 236 3.87 -1.89 -21.92
CA ARG A 236 3.18 -3.16 -21.60
C ARG A 236 2.86 -3.24 -20.12
N VAL A 237 1.74 -3.92 -19.79
CA VAL A 237 1.44 -4.32 -18.41
C VAL A 237 1.56 -5.83 -18.31
N ARG A 238 2.31 -6.29 -17.31
CA ARG A 238 2.47 -7.72 -16.98
C ARG A 238 1.70 -8.05 -15.72
N SER A 239 1.02 -9.18 -15.71
CA SER A 239 0.51 -9.82 -14.49
C SER A 239 1.54 -10.83 -14.00
N LEU A 240 1.90 -10.78 -12.73
CA LEU A 240 2.84 -11.69 -12.08
C LEU A 240 2.09 -12.73 -11.26
#